data_7ab92e3425dea65376b118c4a77a455e
#
_entry.id   7ab92e3425dea65376b118c4a77a455e
#
_cell.length_a   1.000
_cell.length_b   1.000
_cell.length_c   1.000
_cell.angle_alpha   90.00
_cell.angle_beta   90.00
_cell.angle_gamma   90.00
#
_symmetry.space_group_name_H-M   'P 1'
#
loop_
_entity.id
_entity.type
_entity.pdbx_description
1 polymer ?
#
loop_
_entity_poly.entity_id
_entity_poly.type
_entity_poly.pdbx_seq_one_letter_code
_entity_poly.pdbx_strand_id
1 'polypeptide(L)'
;PNVCGYTVNPDFDIILREAQRLFPKRKEVICVIDNSFLSNKGLEDFQEEWEVFQKDNPDYDMKIYNTQNQTTSHIISAICYPRNSYGRVVIAPKWSPFLSFVGKNSKAPVFATQNVGLTNGVFGAYDCDAYTSAMQAAQRASSVLKGTSPKDVGVTEIPQGFIYDYKQLEFFH
;
A
#
# COMPACT_ATOMS: atom_id res chain seq x y z
N PRO A 1 -23.06 19.80 0.65
CA PRO A 1 -21.84 20.34 0.06
C PRO A 1 -21.94 20.36 -1.46
N ASN A 2 -21.39 21.40 -2.09
CA ASN A 2 -21.42 21.55 -3.54
C ASN A 2 -20.12 20.95 -4.13
N VAL A 3 -19.92 19.66 -3.87
CA VAL A 3 -18.71 18.91 -4.22
C VAL A 3 -19.10 17.60 -4.90
N CYS A 4 -18.38 17.25 -5.94
CA CYS A 4 -18.45 15.94 -6.58
C CYS A 4 -17.04 15.44 -6.87
N GLY A 5 -16.86 14.14 -6.96
CA GLY A 5 -15.57 13.55 -7.24
C GLY A 5 -15.47 12.06 -6.89
N TYR A 6 -14.23 11.63 -6.74
CA TYR A 6 -13.90 10.28 -6.31
C TYR A 6 -13.04 10.30 -5.05
N THR A 7 -13.20 9.28 -4.24
CA THR A 7 -12.29 8.94 -3.15
C THR A 7 -11.54 7.65 -3.47
N VAL A 8 -10.31 7.57 -3.00
CA VAL A 8 -9.50 6.35 -2.98
C VAL A 8 -9.15 6.10 -1.53
N ASN A 9 -9.60 4.98 -0.98
CA ASN A 9 -9.30 4.59 0.38
C ASN A 9 -8.34 3.40 0.33
N PRO A 10 -7.17 3.48 0.97
CA PRO A 10 -6.31 2.31 1.13
C PRO A 10 -7.08 1.25 1.92
N ASP A 11 -6.99 0.00 1.50
CA ASP A 11 -7.58 -1.15 2.20
C ASP A 11 -6.43 -2.09 2.57
N PHE A 12 -5.99 -2.00 3.81
CA PHE A 12 -4.87 -2.78 4.30
C PHE A 12 -5.25 -4.23 4.62
N ASP A 13 -6.49 -4.50 4.99
CA ASP A 13 -6.95 -5.87 5.20
C ASP A 13 -6.87 -6.68 3.90
N ILE A 14 -7.28 -6.10 2.78
CA ILE A 14 -7.14 -6.70 1.46
C ILE A 14 -5.66 -6.97 1.14
N ILE A 15 -4.77 -6.02 1.42
CA ILE A 15 -3.32 -6.17 1.18
C ILE A 15 -2.74 -7.27 2.08
N LEU A 16 -3.12 -7.31 3.36
CA LEU A 16 -2.68 -8.33 4.32
C LEU A 16 -3.12 -9.74 3.90
N ARG A 17 -4.38 -9.89 3.50
CA ARG A 17 -4.93 -11.17 3.04
C ARG A 17 -4.29 -11.63 1.74
N GLU A 18 -3.99 -10.72 0.83
CA GLU A 18 -3.28 -11.05 -0.41
C GLU A 18 -1.82 -11.44 -0.13
N ALA A 19 -1.14 -10.73 0.76
CA ALA A 19 0.20 -11.10 1.21
C ALA A 19 0.21 -12.48 1.89
N GLN A 20 -0.80 -12.78 2.72
CA GLN A 20 -0.99 -14.11 3.33
C GLN A 20 -1.21 -15.19 2.28
N ARG A 21 -2.05 -14.93 1.28
CA ARG A 21 -2.37 -15.86 0.20
C ARG A 21 -1.14 -16.23 -0.64
N LEU A 22 -0.34 -15.21 -1.00
CA LEU A 22 0.85 -15.39 -1.83
C LEU A 22 2.05 -15.91 -1.04
N PHE A 23 2.16 -15.52 0.23
CA PHE A 23 3.31 -15.83 1.09
C PHE A 23 2.88 -16.44 2.45
N PRO A 24 2.19 -17.59 2.49
CA PRO A 24 1.57 -18.10 3.72
C PRO A 24 2.56 -18.46 4.83
N LYS A 25 3.85 -18.64 4.48
CA LYS A 25 4.93 -18.93 5.44
C LYS A 25 5.56 -17.68 6.06
N ARG A 26 5.20 -16.48 5.57
CA ARG A 26 5.74 -15.21 6.06
C ARG A 26 4.78 -14.63 7.08
N LYS A 27 5.19 -14.65 8.33
CA LYS A 27 4.32 -14.31 9.48
C LYS A 27 4.68 -12.97 10.14
N GLU A 28 5.78 -12.34 9.73
CA GLU A 28 6.17 -11.03 10.24
C GLU A 28 5.87 -9.93 9.21
N VAL A 29 4.97 -9.02 9.55
CA VAL A 29 4.60 -7.87 8.74
C VAL A 29 5.38 -6.65 9.20
N ILE A 30 6.04 -5.99 8.28
CA ILE A 30 6.82 -4.77 8.55
C ILE A 30 6.12 -3.57 7.92
N CYS A 31 5.71 -2.61 8.74
CA CYS A 31 5.21 -1.33 8.29
C CYS A 31 6.34 -0.29 8.32
N VAL A 32 6.54 0.44 7.21
CA VAL A 32 7.57 1.50 7.12
C VAL A 32 6.91 2.85 6.93
N ILE A 33 7.20 3.78 7.82
CA ILE A 33 6.64 5.14 7.85
C ILE A 33 7.73 6.23 7.90
N ASP A 34 7.35 7.48 7.63
CA ASP A 34 8.26 8.64 7.57
C ASP A 34 7.79 9.88 8.36
N ASN A 35 6.88 9.75 9.32
CA ASN A 35 6.28 10.85 10.10
C ASN A 35 5.56 11.94 9.27
N SER A 36 5.42 11.80 7.96
CA SER A 36 4.57 12.71 7.19
C SER A 36 3.10 12.53 7.58
N PHE A 37 2.29 13.57 7.41
CA PHE A 37 0.86 13.50 7.71
C PHE A 37 0.18 12.29 7.06
N LEU A 38 0.44 12.05 5.77
CA LEU A 38 -0.15 10.92 5.03
C LEU A 38 0.35 9.56 5.57
N SER A 39 1.63 9.49 5.95
CA SER A 39 2.20 8.25 6.50
C SER A 39 1.65 7.93 7.88
N ASN A 40 1.47 8.95 8.72
CA ASN A 40 0.88 8.76 10.05
C ASN A 40 -0.60 8.40 9.95
N LYS A 41 -1.36 9.08 9.06
CA LYS A 41 -2.77 8.72 8.84
C LYS A 41 -2.90 7.29 8.31
N GLY A 42 -2.08 6.92 7.31
CA GLY A 42 -2.07 5.55 6.81
C GLY A 42 -1.63 4.52 7.85
N LEU A 43 -0.79 4.91 8.83
CA LEU A 43 -0.46 4.02 9.95
C LEU A 43 -1.65 3.81 10.90
N GLU A 44 -2.42 4.86 11.20
CA GLU A 44 -3.63 4.74 12.02
C GLU A 44 -4.61 3.76 11.37
N ASP A 45 -4.93 3.97 10.10
CA ASP A 45 -5.84 3.11 9.32
C ASP A 45 -5.30 1.66 9.27
N PHE A 46 -3.99 1.49 9.06
CA PHE A 46 -3.34 0.18 9.05
C PHE A 46 -3.41 -0.53 10.41
N GLN A 47 -3.25 0.20 11.52
CA GLN A 47 -3.32 -0.38 12.86
C GLN A 47 -4.74 -0.85 13.21
N GLU A 48 -5.77 -0.09 12.84
CA GLU A 48 -7.18 -0.49 13.02
C GLU A 48 -7.49 -1.78 12.26
N GLU A 49 -7.08 -1.87 11.00
CA GLU A 49 -7.31 -3.06 10.17
C GLU A 49 -6.41 -4.25 10.60
N TRP A 50 -5.19 -3.97 11.10
CA TRP A 50 -4.32 -4.99 11.67
C TRP A 50 -4.96 -5.69 12.89
N GLU A 51 -5.60 -4.93 13.78
CA GLU A 51 -6.29 -5.50 14.95
C GLU A 51 -7.39 -6.49 14.54
N VAL A 52 -8.07 -6.22 13.43
CA VAL A 52 -9.08 -7.15 12.88
C VAL A 52 -8.41 -8.37 12.27
N PHE A 53 -7.40 -8.17 11.42
CA PHE A 53 -6.66 -9.26 10.78
C PHE A 53 -6.00 -10.21 11.79
N GLN A 54 -5.40 -9.66 12.85
CA GLN A 54 -4.67 -10.43 13.86
C GLN A 54 -5.58 -11.34 14.69
N LYS A 55 -6.86 -10.98 14.90
CA LYS A 55 -7.83 -11.83 15.61
C LYS A 55 -8.01 -13.18 14.90
N ASP A 56 -8.03 -13.15 13.57
CA ASP A 56 -8.17 -14.35 12.75
C ASP A 56 -6.80 -15.04 12.50
N ASN A 57 -5.70 -14.32 12.71
CA ASN A 57 -4.33 -14.75 12.40
C ASN A 57 -3.37 -14.49 13.57
N PRO A 58 -3.55 -15.14 14.73
CA PRO A 58 -2.79 -14.82 15.96
C PRO A 58 -1.29 -15.18 15.88
N ASP A 59 -0.86 -15.93 14.88
CA ASP A 59 0.54 -16.30 14.62
C ASP A 59 1.30 -15.24 13.77
N TYR A 60 0.63 -14.14 13.38
CA TYR A 60 1.28 -13.02 12.71
C TYR A 60 1.75 -11.97 13.72
N ASP A 61 2.92 -11.39 13.45
CA ASP A 61 3.52 -10.30 14.22
C ASP A 61 3.72 -9.07 13.33
N MET A 62 3.62 -7.87 13.92
CA MET A 62 3.81 -6.61 13.22
C MET A 62 4.95 -5.81 13.87
N LYS A 63 5.81 -5.23 13.02
CA LYS A 63 6.85 -4.28 13.43
C LYS A 63 6.75 -2.99 12.61
N ILE A 64 6.84 -1.87 13.30
CA ILE A 64 6.81 -0.55 12.68
C ILE A 64 8.21 0.05 12.70
N TYR A 65 8.70 0.47 11.53
CA TYR A 65 9.95 1.19 11.37
C TYR A 65 9.68 2.61 10.88
N ASN A 66 10.22 3.59 11.61
CA ASN A 66 10.09 5.00 11.29
C ASN A 66 11.43 5.56 10.79
N THR A 67 11.47 5.99 9.52
CA THR A 67 12.71 6.46 8.88
C THR A 67 13.23 7.78 9.41
N GLN A 68 12.47 8.52 10.22
CA GLN A 68 12.93 9.74 10.86
C GLN A 68 13.45 9.51 12.27
N ASN A 69 12.93 8.51 12.97
CA ASN A 69 13.29 8.23 14.37
C ASN A 69 14.37 7.14 14.49
N GLN A 70 14.61 6.41 13.42
CA GLN A 70 15.59 5.32 13.37
C GLN A 70 16.59 5.56 12.25
N THR A 71 17.84 5.17 12.45
CA THR A 71 18.83 5.32 11.39
C THR A 71 18.52 4.42 10.21
N THR A 72 18.75 4.92 9.01
CA THR A 72 18.56 4.16 7.77
C THR A 72 19.34 2.84 7.81
N SER A 73 20.55 2.82 8.37
CA SER A 73 21.36 1.61 8.53
C SER A 73 20.66 0.56 9.41
N HIS A 74 20.00 0.99 10.49
CA HIS A 74 19.27 0.09 11.37
C HIS A 74 18.08 -0.55 10.63
N ILE A 75 17.30 0.26 9.93
CA ILE A 75 16.13 -0.21 9.17
C ILE A 75 16.56 -1.15 8.03
N ILE A 76 17.60 -0.79 7.28
CA ILE A 76 18.16 -1.64 6.21
C ILE A 76 18.63 -2.97 6.79
N SER A 77 19.36 -2.94 7.91
CA SER A 77 19.82 -4.16 8.58
C SER A 77 18.66 -5.05 9.00
N ALA A 78 17.59 -4.45 9.54
CA ALA A 78 16.43 -5.18 9.99
C ALA A 78 15.67 -5.82 8.81
N ILE A 79 15.52 -5.13 7.68
CA ILE A 79 14.64 -5.55 6.59
C ILE A 79 15.40 -6.32 5.49
N CYS A 80 16.61 -5.86 5.12
CA CYS A 80 17.30 -6.36 3.93
C CYS A 80 18.27 -7.52 4.20
N TYR A 81 18.71 -7.75 5.43
CA TYR A 81 19.62 -8.87 5.71
C TYR A 81 18.94 -10.22 5.48
N PRO A 82 19.57 -11.15 4.72
CA PRO A 82 18.94 -12.39 4.27
C PRO A 82 18.35 -13.25 5.38
N ARG A 83 19.01 -13.35 6.52
CA ARG A 83 18.54 -14.18 7.65
C ARG A 83 17.20 -13.75 8.21
N ASN A 84 16.85 -12.49 8.05
CA ASN A 84 15.64 -11.89 8.64
C ASN A 84 14.51 -11.71 7.63
N SER A 85 14.81 -11.62 6.34
CA SER A 85 13.82 -11.23 5.32
C SER A 85 12.93 -12.36 4.81
N TYR A 86 13.34 -13.63 4.96
CA TYR A 86 12.56 -14.76 4.44
C TYR A 86 11.20 -14.99 5.14
N GLY A 87 11.07 -14.57 6.38
CA GLY A 87 9.82 -14.68 7.15
C GLY A 87 8.92 -13.43 7.07
N ARG A 88 9.27 -12.43 6.27
CA ARG A 88 8.72 -11.08 6.32
C ARG A 88 8.01 -10.65 5.06
N VAL A 89 7.02 -9.79 5.24
CA VAL A 89 6.38 -8.98 4.20
C VAL A 89 6.51 -7.52 4.62
N VAL A 90 6.79 -6.62 3.68
CA VAL A 90 6.84 -5.19 3.94
C VAL A 90 5.58 -4.54 3.39
N ILE A 91 4.89 -3.76 4.20
CA ILE A 91 3.74 -2.95 3.80
C ILE A 91 4.09 -1.48 3.99
N ALA A 92 3.81 -0.69 2.98
CA ALA A 92 4.09 0.73 2.98
C ALA A 92 2.81 1.54 2.77
N PRO A 93 2.34 2.27 3.80
CA PRO A 93 1.20 3.18 3.67
C PRO A 93 1.43 4.31 2.68
N LYS A 94 2.68 4.63 2.41
CA LYS A 94 3.08 5.66 1.45
C LYS A 94 4.37 5.26 0.75
N TRP A 95 4.44 5.50 -0.56
CA TRP A 95 5.66 5.28 -1.31
C TRP A 95 6.76 6.27 -0.92
N SER A 96 8.01 5.78 -0.89
CA SER A 96 9.21 6.60 -0.76
C SER A 96 10.38 5.96 -1.54
N PRO A 97 11.43 6.73 -1.93
CA PRO A 97 12.64 6.16 -2.55
C PRO A 97 13.30 5.07 -1.70
N PHE A 98 13.15 5.14 -0.37
CA PHE A 98 13.63 4.11 0.55
C PHE A 98 12.98 2.76 0.29
N LEU A 99 11.68 2.72 -0.03
CA LEU A 99 10.97 1.49 -0.36
C LEU A 99 11.47 0.84 -1.65
N SER A 100 11.83 1.65 -2.64
CA SER A 100 12.48 1.14 -3.85
C SER A 100 13.83 0.48 -3.53
N PHE A 101 14.60 1.06 -2.62
CA PHE A 101 15.84 0.44 -2.15
C PHE A 101 15.57 -0.88 -1.43
N VAL A 102 14.59 -0.91 -0.51
CA VAL A 102 14.17 -2.12 0.21
C VAL A 102 13.75 -3.19 -0.78
N GLY A 103 12.85 -2.88 -1.70
CA GLY A 103 12.33 -3.83 -2.67
C GLY A 103 13.39 -4.43 -3.59
N LYS A 104 14.44 -3.67 -3.93
CA LYS A 104 15.56 -4.15 -4.75
C LYS A 104 16.58 -4.99 -3.98
N ASN A 105 16.68 -4.80 -2.67
CA ASN A 105 17.76 -5.38 -1.85
C ASN A 105 17.25 -6.35 -0.77
N SER A 106 15.94 -6.44 -0.56
CA SER A 106 15.32 -7.34 0.41
C SER A 106 14.86 -8.63 -0.25
N LYS A 107 14.79 -9.69 0.55
CA LYS A 107 14.07 -10.94 0.24
C LYS A 107 12.63 -10.93 0.77
N ALA A 108 12.19 -9.83 1.34
CA ALA A 108 10.81 -9.61 1.73
C ALA A 108 10.05 -8.90 0.60
N PRO A 109 8.92 -9.43 0.11
CA PRO A 109 8.09 -8.73 -0.87
C PRO A 109 7.56 -7.43 -0.26
N VAL A 110 7.57 -6.37 -1.05
CA VAL A 110 7.07 -5.05 -0.65
C VAL A 110 5.71 -4.81 -1.30
N PHE A 111 4.70 -4.61 -0.49
CA PHE A 111 3.36 -4.17 -0.93
C PHE A 111 3.16 -2.69 -0.64
N ALA A 112 2.44 -2.02 -1.51
CA ALA A 112 2.14 -0.60 -1.37
C ALA A 112 0.63 -0.32 -1.59
N THR A 113 0.16 0.79 -1.08
CA THR A 113 -1.19 1.32 -1.32
C THR A 113 -1.29 2.14 -2.59
N GLN A 114 -0.18 2.32 -3.29
CA GLN A 114 -0.08 3.09 -4.53
C GLN A 114 0.82 2.37 -5.53
N ASN A 115 0.49 2.45 -6.81
CA ASN A 115 1.25 1.82 -7.89
C ASN A 115 2.61 2.49 -8.20
N VAL A 116 2.89 3.61 -7.55
CA VAL A 116 4.19 4.28 -7.61
C VAL A 116 5.27 3.40 -6.98
N GLY A 117 6.23 2.99 -7.75
CA GLY A 117 7.30 2.09 -7.26
C GLY A 117 7.20 0.65 -7.79
N LEU A 118 6.13 0.28 -8.43
CA LEU A 118 6.10 -0.86 -9.34
C LEU A 118 7.28 -0.74 -10.31
N THR A 119 7.90 -1.60 -10.89
CA THR A 119 9.14 -1.48 -11.70
C THR A 119 10.40 -1.03 -10.93
N ASN A 120 10.26 -0.63 -9.67
CA ASN A 120 11.32 -0.17 -8.80
C ASN A 120 11.47 -0.99 -7.50
N GLY A 121 11.07 -2.26 -7.54
CA GLY A 121 11.24 -3.22 -6.45
C GLY A 121 10.01 -3.42 -5.57
N VAL A 122 8.93 -2.66 -5.76
CA VAL A 122 7.64 -2.97 -5.14
C VAL A 122 7.06 -4.20 -5.83
N PHE A 123 6.67 -5.20 -5.04
CA PHE A 123 6.12 -6.47 -5.53
C PHE A 123 4.71 -6.30 -6.09
N GLY A 124 3.86 -5.61 -5.36
CA GLY A 124 2.49 -5.37 -5.74
C GLY A 124 1.89 -4.16 -5.03
N ALA A 125 0.90 -3.56 -5.64
CA ALA A 125 0.13 -2.46 -5.08
C ALA A 125 -1.36 -2.71 -5.21
N TYR A 126 -2.13 -2.29 -4.21
CA TYR A 126 -3.59 -2.23 -4.29
C TYR A 126 -3.99 -0.79 -4.58
N ASP A 127 -4.33 -0.52 -5.82
CA ASP A 127 -4.54 0.86 -6.29
C ASP A 127 -5.58 0.91 -7.41
N CYS A 128 -6.00 2.10 -7.77
CA CYS A 128 -6.85 2.35 -8.92
C CYS A 128 -6.00 2.60 -10.18
N ASP A 129 -6.54 2.22 -11.33
CA ASP A 129 -5.95 2.59 -12.61
C ASP A 129 -6.06 4.10 -12.84
N ALA A 130 -4.92 4.78 -12.96
CA ALA A 130 -4.84 6.22 -13.10
C ALA A 130 -5.55 6.74 -14.38
N TYR A 131 -5.49 5.98 -15.48
CA TYR A 131 -6.17 6.37 -16.73
C TYR A 131 -7.69 6.30 -16.56
N THR A 132 -8.20 5.19 -16.04
CA THR A 132 -9.63 5.01 -15.75
C THR A 132 -10.13 6.06 -14.77
N SER A 133 -9.35 6.35 -13.72
CA SER A 133 -9.67 7.39 -12.73
C SER A 133 -9.79 8.78 -13.36
N ALA A 134 -8.83 9.14 -14.20
CA ALA A 134 -8.84 10.43 -14.91
C ALA A 134 -10.03 10.55 -15.88
N MET A 135 -10.33 9.49 -16.63
CA MET A 135 -11.47 9.44 -17.55
C MET A 135 -12.80 9.61 -16.80
N GLN A 136 -12.99 8.91 -15.71
CA GLN A 136 -14.20 9.03 -14.90
C GLN A 136 -14.32 10.40 -14.25
N ALA A 137 -13.23 10.99 -13.76
CA ALA A 137 -13.22 12.35 -13.25
C ALA A 137 -13.61 13.38 -14.33
N ALA A 138 -13.08 13.24 -15.55
CA ALA A 138 -13.42 14.09 -16.69
C ALA A 138 -14.89 13.96 -17.08
N GLN A 139 -15.47 12.77 -17.05
CA GLN A 139 -16.89 12.55 -17.31
C GLN A 139 -17.78 13.27 -16.30
N ARG A 140 -17.43 13.22 -15.00
CA ARG A 140 -18.15 13.97 -13.96
C ARG A 140 -18.03 15.46 -14.13
N ALA A 141 -16.84 15.98 -14.41
CA ALA A 141 -16.64 17.38 -14.71
C ALA A 141 -17.48 17.82 -15.91
N SER A 142 -17.52 17.01 -16.98
CA SER A 142 -18.39 17.29 -18.14
C SER A 142 -19.87 17.34 -17.78
N SER A 143 -20.36 16.47 -16.89
CA SER A 143 -21.75 16.48 -16.42
C SER A 143 -22.08 17.79 -15.68
N VAL A 144 -21.18 18.23 -14.80
CA VAL A 144 -21.34 19.52 -14.08
C VAL A 144 -21.33 20.70 -15.06
N LEU A 145 -20.43 20.73 -16.03
CA LEU A 145 -20.35 21.77 -17.05
C LEU A 145 -21.60 21.82 -17.95
N LYS A 146 -22.29 20.69 -18.11
CA LYS A 146 -23.58 20.60 -18.83
C LYS A 146 -24.79 20.96 -17.97
N GLY A 147 -24.57 21.38 -16.73
CA GLY A 147 -25.62 21.90 -15.83
C GLY A 147 -26.13 20.91 -14.78
N THR A 148 -25.57 19.70 -14.68
CA THR A 148 -25.90 18.81 -13.57
C THR A 148 -25.33 19.36 -12.26
N SER A 149 -26.13 19.42 -11.20
CA SER A 149 -25.62 19.91 -9.91
C SER A 149 -24.50 18.99 -9.39
N PRO A 150 -23.37 19.52 -8.87
CA PRO A 150 -22.34 18.70 -8.22
C PRO A 150 -22.89 17.78 -7.12
N LYS A 151 -23.92 18.23 -6.41
CA LYS A 151 -24.60 17.43 -5.40
C LYS A 151 -25.25 16.18 -5.98
N ASP A 152 -25.82 16.28 -7.18
CA ASP A 152 -26.51 15.16 -7.84
C ASP A 152 -25.48 14.19 -8.49
N VAL A 153 -24.33 14.69 -8.92
CA VAL A 153 -23.18 13.88 -9.36
C VAL A 153 -22.56 13.13 -8.20
N GLY A 154 -22.46 13.77 -7.02
CA GLY A 154 -22.02 13.15 -5.78
C GLY A 154 -20.54 12.79 -5.71
N VAL A 155 -20.16 12.15 -4.60
CA VAL A 155 -18.83 11.57 -4.38
C VAL A 155 -18.98 10.05 -4.30
N THR A 156 -18.13 9.32 -5.03
CA THR A 156 -18.12 7.86 -4.98
C THR A 156 -16.70 7.33 -4.85
N GLU A 157 -16.56 6.13 -4.35
CA GLU A 157 -15.30 5.44 -4.32
C GLU A 157 -14.93 4.91 -5.71
N ILE A 158 -13.65 4.98 -6.04
CA ILE A 158 -13.14 4.45 -7.31
C ILE A 158 -12.76 2.97 -7.12
N PRO A 159 -13.08 2.10 -8.08
CA PRO A 159 -12.66 0.70 -8.01
C PRO A 159 -11.14 0.56 -7.96
N GLN A 160 -10.66 -0.23 -7.03
CA GLN A 160 -9.25 -0.58 -6.86
C GLN A 160 -9.01 -2.05 -7.19
N GLY A 161 -7.76 -2.39 -7.46
CA GLY A 161 -7.36 -3.77 -7.72
C GLY A 161 -5.86 -3.95 -7.53
N PHE A 162 -5.43 -5.22 -7.48
CA PHE A 162 -4.00 -5.51 -7.40
C PHE A 162 -3.32 -5.34 -8.75
N ILE A 163 -2.18 -4.65 -8.71
CA ILE A 163 -1.23 -4.50 -9.81
C ILE A 163 0.10 -5.05 -9.32
N TYR A 164 0.74 -5.94 -10.10
CA TYR A 164 1.99 -6.59 -9.71
C TYR A 164 3.13 -6.23 -10.67
N ASP A 165 4.35 -6.18 -10.12
CA ASP A 165 5.56 -6.14 -10.93
C ASP A 165 5.90 -7.56 -11.40
N TYR A 166 5.88 -7.78 -12.72
CA TYR A 166 6.16 -9.09 -13.32
C TYR A 166 7.55 -9.63 -12.92
N LYS A 167 8.57 -8.78 -12.86
CA LYS A 167 9.93 -9.19 -12.47
C LYS A 167 10.02 -9.62 -11.01
N GLN A 168 9.22 -8.99 -10.16
CA GLN A 168 9.13 -9.37 -8.75
C GLN A 168 8.34 -10.67 -8.58
N LEU A 169 7.30 -10.89 -9.38
CA LEU A 169 6.61 -12.18 -9.42
C LEU A 169 7.56 -13.33 -9.79
N GLU A 170 8.36 -13.16 -10.86
CA GLU A 170 9.37 -14.16 -11.25
C GLU A 170 10.44 -14.38 -10.18
N PHE A 171 10.82 -13.33 -9.42
CA PHE A 171 11.84 -13.43 -8.39
C PHE A 171 11.37 -14.19 -7.14
N PHE A 172 10.09 -14.09 -6.79
CA PHE A 172 9.52 -14.67 -5.57
C PHE A 172 8.86 -16.04 -5.79
N HIS A 173 8.60 -16.44 -7.03
CA HIS A 173 8.02 -17.73 -7.44
C HIS A 173 8.99 -18.55 -8.27
#